data_de86f5c0ddb8e51630ebdb6c1e9de835
#
_entry.id   de86f5c0ddb8e51630ebdb6c1e9de835
#
_cell.length_a   1.000
_cell.length_b   1.000
_cell.length_c   1.000
_cell.angle_alpha   90.00
_cell.angle_beta   90.00
_cell.angle_gamma   90.00
#
_symmetry.space_group_name_H-M   'P 1'
#
loop_
_entity.id
_entity.type
_entity.pdbx_description
1 polymer ?
#
loop_
_entity_poly.entity_id
_entity_poly.type
_entity_poly.pdbx_seq_one_letter_code
_entity_poly.pdbx_strand_id
1 'polypeptide(L)'
;MKTFVVLIFSFVLVCAVVCAQAPEHVVKAKVAMAPVAARPDSVVKATVVAEVLPGYHINDHHPTLDYLIPTEIKLDPNKAVTRNDITYPKGEPRKFAFSDTPLSVYEGTVRVEVAFQLDPKALPGDYEVKGKFAYQACNDHACLPPTSVPISFPLKVARRGASRSRSE
;
A
#
# COMPACT_ATOMS: atom_id res chain seq x y z
N MET A 1 30.22 -5.96 74.35
CA MET A 1 30.46 -5.22 73.09
C MET A 1 29.65 -5.94 71.99
N LYS A 2 28.50 -5.42 71.61
CA LYS A 2 27.61 -6.00 70.58
C LYS A 2 27.70 -5.13 69.38
N THR A 3 28.30 -5.62 68.29
CA THR A 3 28.49 -4.92 67.02
C THR A 3 27.20 -5.07 66.22
N PHE A 4 26.50 -3.97 66.00
CA PHE A 4 25.29 -3.88 65.16
C PHE A 4 25.73 -3.69 63.70
N VAL A 5 25.57 -4.70 62.86
CA VAL A 5 25.76 -4.59 61.41
C VAL A 5 24.46 -4.10 60.78
N VAL A 6 24.45 -2.87 60.30
CA VAL A 6 23.32 -2.28 59.56
C VAL A 6 23.51 -2.65 58.07
N LEU A 7 22.70 -3.59 57.59
CA LEU A 7 22.59 -3.92 56.16
C LEU A 7 21.67 -2.89 55.50
N ILE A 8 22.27 -1.97 54.75
CA ILE A 8 21.52 -1.05 53.86
C ILE A 8 21.19 -1.79 52.59
N PHE A 9 19.92 -2.18 52.45
CA PHE A 9 19.38 -2.79 51.25
C PHE A 9 19.07 -1.64 50.26
N SER A 10 19.99 -1.37 49.35
CA SER A 10 19.80 -0.40 48.27
C SER A 10 18.87 -0.99 47.20
N PHE A 11 17.60 -0.60 47.25
CA PHE A 11 16.60 -0.98 46.24
C PHE A 11 16.78 -0.08 44.99
N VAL A 12 17.57 -0.57 44.03
CA VAL A 12 17.70 0.10 42.72
C VAL A 12 16.41 -0.13 41.93
N LEU A 13 15.56 0.87 41.91
CA LEU A 13 14.36 0.91 41.07
C LEU A 13 14.77 1.08 39.62
N VAL A 14 14.91 -0.02 38.88
CA VAL A 14 15.14 0.01 37.42
C VAL A 14 13.80 0.43 36.76
N CYS A 15 13.68 1.71 36.44
CA CYS A 15 12.60 2.24 35.63
C CYS A 15 12.82 1.77 34.18
N ALA A 16 12.15 0.68 33.78
CA ALA A 16 12.13 0.23 32.40
C ALA A 16 11.32 1.23 31.57
N VAL A 17 12.02 2.12 30.86
CA VAL A 17 11.41 2.98 29.84
C VAL A 17 11.01 2.07 28.68
N VAL A 18 9.72 1.70 28.64
CA VAL A 18 9.12 1.04 27.48
C VAL A 18 9.03 2.09 26.38
N CYS A 19 10.06 2.19 25.54
CA CYS A 19 9.93 2.92 24.26
C CYS A 19 8.87 2.21 23.43
N ALA A 20 7.68 2.81 23.31
CA ALA A 20 6.68 2.40 22.34
C ALA A 20 7.29 2.60 20.95
N GLN A 21 7.74 1.53 20.33
CA GLN A 21 8.25 1.57 18.95
C GLN A 21 7.07 1.82 18.01
N ALA A 22 7.24 2.76 17.08
CA ALA A 22 6.26 2.95 16.00
C ALA A 22 6.12 1.63 15.22
N PRO A 23 4.91 1.26 14.79
CA PRO A 23 4.71 0.02 14.04
C PRO A 23 5.55 0.05 12.76
N GLU A 24 6.23 -1.05 12.46
CA GLU A 24 7.10 -1.18 11.28
C GLU A 24 6.33 -0.93 9.97
N HIS A 25 5.06 -1.32 9.92
CA HIS A 25 4.15 -1.07 8.82
C HIS A 25 2.78 -0.63 9.31
N VAL A 26 2.43 0.61 8.99
CA VAL A 26 1.10 1.16 9.27
C VAL A 26 0.06 0.72 8.24
N VAL A 27 0.49 0.33 7.05
CA VAL A 27 -0.38 -0.14 5.96
C VAL A 27 -0.05 -1.56 5.58
N LYS A 28 -1.09 -2.39 5.43
CA LYS A 28 -1.02 -3.72 4.82
C LYS A 28 -1.72 -3.67 3.48
N ALA A 29 -1.00 -3.92 2.38
CA ALA A 29 -1.58 -3.92 1.04
C ALA A 29 -1.66 -5.35 0.47
N LYS A 30 -2.79 -5.66 -0.18
CA LYS A 30 -3.04 -6.92 -0.88
C LYS A 30 -3.60 -6.63 -2.26
N VAL A 31 -3.29 -7.48 -3.22
CA VAL A 31 -3.86 -7.43 -4.58
C VAL A 31 -5.00 -8.42 -4.68
N ALA A 32 -6.18 -7.93 -5.03
CA ALA A 32 -7.34 -8.73 -5.37
C ALA A 32 -7.58 -8.66 -6.89
N MET A 33 -7.51 -9.80 -7.57
CA MET A 33 -7.79 -9.91 -9.00
C MET A 33 -8.35 -11.29 -9.34
N ALA A 34 -9.13 -11.36 -10.42
CA ALA A 34 -9.64 -12.63 -10.90
C ALA A 34 -8.51 -13.49 -11.50
N PRO A 35 -8.43 -14.78 -11.15
CA PRO A 35 -7.41 -15.69 -11.69
C PRO A 35 -7.77 -16.16 -13.11
N VAL A 36 -8.00 -15.23 -14.04
CA VAL A 36 -8.45 -15.53 -15.41
C VAL A 36 -7.30 -15.30 -16.38
N ALA A 37 -7.10 -16.27 -17.27
CA ALA A 37 -6.18 -16.07 -18.39
C ALA A 37 -6.77 -15.06 -19.39
N ALA A 38 -6.10 -13.93 -19.55
CA ALA A 38 -6.49 -12.85 -20.42
C ALA A 38 -5.88 -13.01 -21.82
N ARG A 39 -6.58 -12.52 -22.84
CA ARG A 39 -6.06 -12.54 -24.22
C ARG A 39 -5.08 -11.39 -24.42
N PRO A 40 -4.08 -11.52 -25.31
CA PRO A 40 -3.34 -10.37 -25.81
C PRO A 40 -4.30 -9.28 -26.27
N ASP A 41 -3.91 -8.03 -26.11
CA ASP A 41 -4.72 -6.84 -26.45
C ASP A 41 -6.02 -6.66 -25.62
N SER A 42 -6.11 -7.32 -24.48
CA SER A 42 -7.24 -7.12 -23.57
C SER A 42 -6.84 -6.31 -22.33
N VAL A 43 -7.83 -5.81 -21.62
CA VAL A 43 -7.64 -5.12 -20.33
C VAL A 43 -7.86 -6.11 -19.18
N VAL A 44 -6.91 -6.16 -18.27
CA VAL A 44 -7.00 -6.91 -17.01
C VAL A 44 -7.16 -5.92 -15.86
N LYS A 45 -8.17 -6.14 -15.03
CA LYS A 45 -8.44 -5.30 -13.85
C LYS A 45 -8.03 -6.00 -12.57
N ALA A 46 -7.48 -5.25 -11.66
CA ALA A 46 -7.12 -5.64 -10.31
C ALA A 46 -7.48 -4.54 -9.32
N THR A 47 -7.63 -4.88 -8.05
CA THR A 47 -7.82 -3.91 -6.97
C THR A 47 -6.71 -4.09 -5.93
N VAL A 48 -6.00 -3.04 -5.62
CA VAL A 48 -5.14 -2.99 -4.44
C VAL A 48 -5.99 -2.62 -3.24
N VAL A 49 -6.04 -3.48 -2.26
CA VAL A 49 -6.74 -3.26 -0.99
C VAL A 49 -5.69 -2.96 0.06
N ALA A 50 -5.64 -1.71 0.51
CA ALA A 50 -4.72 -1.24 1.55
C ALA A 50 -5.50 -1.03 2.85
N GLU A 51 -5.06 -1.69 3.92
CA GLU A 51 -5.63 -1.58 5.26
C GLU A 51 -4.73 -0.68 6.10
N VAL A 52 -5.21 0.50 6.45
CA VAL A 52 -4.53 1.46 7.33
C VAL A 52 -4.83 1.11 8.77
N LEU A 53 -3.82 1.02 9.63
CA LEU A 53 -3.99 0.70 11.06
C LEU A 53 -4.86 1.78 11.76
N PRO A 54 -5.72 1.37 12.72
CA PRO A 54 -6.48 2.31 13.53
C PRO A 54 -5.59 3.36 14.21
N GLY A 55 -6.05 4.62 14.25
CA GLY A 55 -5.31 5.75 14.80
C GLY A 55 -4.29 6.36 13.84
N TYR A 56 -4.20 5.84 12.61
CA TYR A 56 -3.40 6.41 11.54
C TYR A 56 -4.27 6.75 10.33
N HIS A 57 -3.79 7.72 9.56
CA HIS A 57 -4.27 8.05 8.23
C HIS A 57 -3.07 8.15 7.27
N ILE A 58 -3.34 8.03 5.98
CA ILE A 58 -2.37 8.31 4.92
C ILE A 58 -2.93 9.43 4.04
N ASN A 59 -2.05 10.23 3.45
CA ASN A 59 -2.49 11.31 2.58
C ASN A 59 -3.25 10.77 1.36
N ASP A 60 -4.19 11.56 0.85
CA ASP A 60 -4.83 11.30 -0.44
C ASP A 60 -3.80 11.23 -1.58
N HIS A 61 -4.18 10.64 -2.70
CA HIS A 61 -3.42 10.69 -3.94
C HIS A 61 -3.27 12.13 -4.47
N HIS A 62 -4.26 12.99 -4.20
CA HIS A 62 -4.22 14.43 -4.45
C HIS A 62 -4.32 15.18 -3.10
N PRO A 63 -3.20 15.29 -2.36
CA PRO A 63 -3.23 15.90 -1.04
C PRO A 63 -3.64 17.37 -1.13
N THR A 64 -4.26 17.87 -0.07
CA THR A 64 -4.76 19.25 0.01
C THR A 64 -3.62 20.28 -0.04
N LEU A 65 -2.44 19.93 0.42
CA LEU A 65 -1.28 20.83 0.52
C LEU A 65 -0.07 20.23 -0.23
N ASP A 66 0.64 21.06 -0.98
CA ASP A 66 1.68 20.64 -1.92
C ASP A 66 2.91 19.98 -1.26
N TYR A 67 3.13 20.23 0.02
CA TYR A 67 4.23 19.62 0.76
C TYR A 67 3.92 18.23 1.33
N LEU A 68 2.67 17.79 1.28
CA LEU A 68 2.26 16.47 1.74
C LEU A 68 2.64 15.40 0.70
N ILE A 69 3.17 14.30 1.18
CA ILE A 69 3.55 13.18 0.32
C ILE A 69 2.31 12.38 -0.08
N PRO A 70 1.98 12.30 -1.37
CA PRO A 70 0.78 11.59 -1.83
C PRO A 70 0.90 10.07 -1.65
N THR A 71 -0.26 9.41 -1.57
CA THR A 71 -0.35 7.96 -1.72
C THR A 71 -0.29 7.59 -3.19
N GLU A 72 0.64 6.71 -3.57
CA GLU A 72 0.89 6.33 -4.96
C GLU A 72 1.15 4.83 -5.13
N ILE A 73 0.63 4.25 -6.21
CA ILE A 73 1.07 2.96 -6.72
C ILE A 73 2.13 3.22 -7.79
N LYS A 74 3.34 2.70 -7.58
CA LYS A 74 4.45 2.76 -8.54
C LYS A 74 4.68 1.36 -9.08
N LEU A 75 4.44 1.17 -10.38
CA LEU A 75 4.59 -0.13 -11.05
C LEU A 75 5.91 -0.19 -11.80
N ASP A 76 6.53 -1.35 -11.75
CA ASP A 76 7.73 -1.64 -12.53
C ASP A 76 7.34 -1.95 -14.00
N PRO A 77 8.18 -1.62 -14.97
CA PRO A 77 7.95 -1.98 -16.37
C PRO A 77 7.78 -3.48 -16.54
N ASN A 78 6.82 -3.89 -17.39
CA ASN A 78 6.58 -5.29 -17.69
C ASN A 78 6.34 -5.48 -19.20
N LYS A 79 7.03 -6.45 -19.81
CA LYS A 79 6.96 -6.71 -21.26
C LYS A 79 5.59 -7.20 -21.77
N ALA A 80 4.73 -7.67 -20.87
CA ALA A 80 3.37 -8.09 -21.23
C ALA A 80 2.34 -6.96 -21.15
N VAL A 81 2.75 -5.77 -20.67
CA VAL A 81 1.85 -4.62 -20.41
C VAL A 81 2.36 -3.42 -21.18
N THR A 82 1.51 -2.80 -22.00
CA THR A 82 1.84 -1.58 -22.75
C THR A 82 1.43 -0.32 -22.01
N ARG A 83 0.35 -0.38 -21.22
CA ARG A 83 -0.20 0.74 -20.46
C ARG A 83 -0.87 0.24 -19.19
N ASN A 84 -0.82 1.06 -18.16
CA ASN A 84 -1.63 0.88 -16.97
C ASN A 84 -2.41 2.18 -16.67
N ASP A 85 -3.60 2.01 -16.11
CA ASP A 85 -4.43 3.10 -15.58
C ASP A 85 -4.70 2.81 -14.12
N ILE A 86 -4.52 3.79 -13.23
CA ILE A 86 -4.71 3.65 -11.79
C ILE A 86 -5.76 4.67 -11.36
N THR A 87 -6.83 4.17 -10.73
CA THR A 87 -7.92 4.99 -10.23
C THR A 87 -7.96 4.92 -8.70
N TYR A 88 -7.72 6.06 -8.07
CA TYR A 88 -7.76 6.21 -6.63
C TYR A 88 -9.16 6.61 -6.17
N PRO A 89 -9.61 6.16 -4.99
CA PRO A 89 -10.83 6.67 -4.39
C PRO A 89 -10.62 8.14 -4.00
N LYS A 90 -11.71 8.84 -3.80
CA LYS A 90 -11.65 10.18 -3.21
C LYS A 90 -11.32 10.07 -1.73
N GLY A 91 -10.37 10.90 -1.25
CA GLY A 91 -10.07 11.00 0.17
C GLY A 91 -11.17 11.71 0.94
N GLU A 92 -11.19 11.49 2.24
CA GLU A 92 -12.13 12.13 3.16
C GLU A 92 -11.47 13.36 3.80
N PRO A 93 -12.16 14.52 3.84
CA PRO A 93 -11.63 15.69 4.51
C PRO A 93 -11.64 15.49 6.02
N ARG A 94 -10.47 15.62 6.66
CA ARG A 94 -10.29 15.52 8.11
C ARG A 94 -9.64 16.78 8.66
N LYS A 95 -10.14 17.26 9.79
CA LYS A 95 -9.58 18.40 10.50
C LYS A 95 -8.62 17.90 11.58
N PHE A 96 -7.40 18.40 11.55
CA PHE A 96 -6.35 18.08 12.52
C PHE A 96 -5.96 19.32 13.30
N ALA A 97 -5.55 19.16 14.57
CA ALA A 97 -5.18 20.28 15.43
C ALA A 97 -3.95 21.07 14.91
N PHE A 98 -3.13 20.43 14.08
CA PHE A 98 -1.93 21.02 13.49
C PHE A 98 -2.16 21.69 12.12
N SER A 99 -3.40 21.69 11.61
CA SER A 99 -3.72 22.27 10.30
C SER A 99 -4.99 23.13 10.37
N ASP A 100 -4.90 24.36 9.89
CA ASP A 100 -6.06 25.25 9.77
C ASP A 100 -7.03 24.80 8.67
N THR A 101 -6.53 24.07 7.67
CA THR A 101 -7.31 23.54 6.55
C THR A 101 -7.56 22.04 6.73
N PRO A 102 -8.80 21.56 6.49
CA PRO A 102 -9.07 20.12 6.44
C PRO A 102 -8.20 19.44 5.39
N LEU A 103 -7.54 18.34 5.76
CA LEU A 103 -6.69 17.56 4.86
C LEU A 103 -7.48 16.41 4.26
N SER A 104 -7.27 16.15 2.96
CA SER A 104 -7.82 14.98 2.28
C SER A 104 -6.95 13.77 2.59
N VAL A 105 -7.53 12.75 3.22
CA VAL A 105 -6.80 11.57 3.72
C VAL A 105 -7.58 10.29 3.49
N TYR A 106 -6.87 9.17 3.58
CA TYR A 106 -7.46 7.83 3.62
C TYR A 106 -7.28 7.22 5.01
N GLU A 107 -8.33 6.59 5.51
CA GLU A 107 -8.36 5.83 6.76
C GLU A 107 -9.00 4.45 6.53
N GLY A 108 -8.72 3.48 7.39
CA GLY A 108 -9.30 2.15 7.33
C GLY A 108 -8.96 1.41 6.03
N THR A 109 -9.95 0.99 5.25
CA THR A 109 -9.73 0.22 4.02
C THR A 109 -9.81 1.09 2.77
N VAL A 110 -8.69 1.21 2.08
CA VAL A 110 -8.54 1.94 0.82
C VAL A 110 -8.52 0.96 -0.35
N ARG A 111 -9.32 1.21 -1.39
CA ARG A 111 -9.40 0.38 -2.60
C ARG A 111 -8.96 1.20 -3.80
N VAL A 112 -7.84 0.81 -4.40
CA VAL A 112 -7.30 1.45 -5.60
C VAL A 112 -7.46 0.50 -6.77
N GLU A 113 -8.14 0.93 -7.83
CA GLU A 113 -8.31 0.13 -9.04
C GLU A 113 -7.12 0.29 -9.97
N VAL A 114 -6.66 -0.82 -10.51
CA VAL A 114 -5.56 -0.86 -11.48
C VAL A 114 -6.04 -1.63 -12.72
N ALA A 115 -5.90 -1.02 -13.88
CA ALA A 115 -6.18 -1.66 -15.16
C ALA A 115 -4.89 -1.77 -15.98
N PHE A 116 -4.60 -2.97 -16.47
CA PHE A 116 -3.45 -3.27 -17.33
C PHE A 116 -3.91 -3.52 -18.75
N GLN A 117 -3.44 -2.74 -19.73
CA GLN A 117 -3.56 -3.06 -21.15
C GLN A 117 -2.48 -4.07 -21.52
N LEU A 118 -2.88 -5.27 -21.89
CA LEU A 118 -1.92 -6.28 -22.33
C LEU A 118 -1.37 -5.97 -23.73
N ASP A 119 -0.08 -6.24 -23.91
CA ASP A 119 0.56 -6.07 -25.22
C ASP A 119 -0.11 -7.01 -26.25
N PRO A 120 -0.51 -6.48 -27.44
CA PRO A 120 -1.03 -7.31 -28.52
C PRO A 120 -0.08 -8.43 -28.95
N LYS A 121 1.22 -8.26 -28.71
CA LYS A 121 2.27 -9.23 -29.02
C LYS A 121 2.69 -10.09 -27.82
N ALA A 122 2.04 -9.92 -26.67
CA ALA A 122 2.36 -10.72 -25.49
C ALA A 122 2.26 -12.21 -25.80
N LEU A 123 3.29 -12.96 -25.46
CA LEU A 123 3.32 -14.41 -25.63
C LEU A 123 2.46 -15.07 -24.53
N PRO A 124 1.84 -16.23 -24.84
CA PRO A 124 1.16 -17.01 -23.82
C PRO A 124 2.10 -17.39 -22.68
N GLY A 125 1.65 -17.25 -21.45
CA GLY A 125 2.47 -17.56 -20.27
C GLY A 125 2.02 -16.84 -19.02
N ASP A 126 2.75 -17.08 -17.95
CA ASP A 126 2.55 -16.44 -16.67
C ASP A 126 3.55 -15.26 -16.53
N TYR A 127 3.04 -14.11 -16.14
CA TYR A 127 3.78 -12.88 -15.92
C TYR A 127 3.47 -12.35 -14.52
N GLU A 128 4.37 -11.55 -14.00
CA GLU A 128 4.18 -10.86 -12.73
C GLU A 128 4.52 -9.39 -12.91
N VAL A 129 3.54 -8.49 -12.73
CA VAL A 129 3.80 -7.06 -12.64
C VAL A 129 4.09 -6.73 -11.19
N LYS A 130 5.29 -6.28 -10.91
CA LYS A 130 5.73 -5.84 -9.58
C LYS A 130 5.53 -4.34 -9.42
N GLY A 131 5.45 -3.92 -8.17
CA GLY A 131 5.36 -2.51 -7.85
C GLY A 131 5.37 -2.29 -6.35
N LYS A 132 5.06 -1.07 -5.95
CA LYS A 132 4.96 -0.67 -4.54
C LYS A 132 3.80 0.29 -4.33
N PHE A 133 3.15 0.16 -3.19
CA PHE A 133 2.20 1.10 -2.65
C PHE A 133 2.98 2.05 -1.73
N ALA A 134 3.27 3.26 -2.20
CA ALA A 134 4.02 4.28 -1.48
C ALA A 134 3.05 5.20 -0.74
N TYR A 135 3.39 5.57 0.49
CA TYR A 135 2.55 6.42 1.33
C TYR A 135 3.36 7.12 2.41
N GLN A 136 2.78 8.16 2.99
CA GLN A 136 3.20 8.72 4.28
C GLN A 136 2.04 8.59 5.25
N ALA A 137 2.29 7.96 6.39
CA ALA A 137 1.30 7.81 7.45
C ALA A 137 1.50 8.86 8.53
N CYS A 138 0.39 9.39 9.03
CA CYS A 138 0.38 10.33 10.15
C CYS A 138 -0.66 9.86 11.19
N ASN A 139 -0.46 10.28 12.43
CA ASN A 139 -1.47 10.22 13.48
C ASN A 139 -1.78 11.65 13.97
N ASP A 140 -2.52 11.81 15.06
CA ASP A 140 -2.89 13.13 15.60
C ASP A 140 -1.70 13.96 16.12
N HIS A 141 -0.51 13.37 16.23
CA HIS A 141 0.66 14.00 16.84
C HIS A 141 1.82 14.21 15.87
N ALA A 142 2.03 13.27 14.94
CA ALA A 142 3.19 13.27 14.06
C ALA A 142 2.98 12.48 12.78
N CYS A 143 3.75 12.85 11.74
CA CYS A 143 3.89 12.04 10.53
C CYS A 143 5.14 11.18 10.59
N LEU A 144 5.00 9.92 10.20
CA LEU A 144 6.11 9.00 10.04
C LEU A 144 6.87 9.32 8.75
N PRO A 145 8.12 8.87 8.62
CA PRO A 145 8.83 8.96 7.35
C PRO A 145 8.06 8.28 6.21
N PRO A 146 8.10 8.82 4.98
CA PRO A 146 7.51 8.16 3.82
C PRO A 146 8.08 6.76 3.64
N THR A 147 7.21 5.80 3.31
CA THR A 147 7.58 4.41 3.13
C THR A 147 6.76 3.74 2.03
N SER A 148 6.98 2.45 1.79
CA SER A 148 6.19 1.69 0.82
C SER A 148 6.09 0.22 1.20
N VAL A 149 5.01 -0.43 0.78
CA VAL A 149 4.86 -1.89 0.84
C VAL A 149 4.88 -2.47 -0.57
N PRO A 150 5.56 -3.60 -0.80
CA PRO A 150 5.59 -4.24 -2.11
C PRO A 150 4.21 -4.81 -2.45
N ILE A 151 3.87 -4.74 -3.75
CA ILE A 151 2.67 -5.34 -4.32
C ILE A 151 3.04 -6.09 -5.61
N SER A 152 2.28 -7.12 -5.94
CA SER A 152 2.52 -7.91 -7.14
C SER A 152 1.20 -8.39 -7.75
N PHE A 153 1.13 -8.37 -9.08
CA PHE A 153 -0.05 -8.70 -9.87
C PHE A 153 0.28 -9.89 -10.77
N PRO A 154 -0.19 -11.10 -10.44
CA PRO A 154 -0.02 -12.26 -11.30
C PRO A 154 -0.91 -12.14 -12.53
N LEU A 155 -0.31 -12.05 -13.72
CA LEU A 155 -1.00 -11.98 -15.00
C LEU A 155 -0.81 -13.29 -15.77
N LYS A 156 -1.89 -13.87 -16.28
CA LYS A 156 -1.83 -15.01 -17.16
C LYS A 156 -2.30 -14.62 -18.55
N VAL A 157 -1.42 -14.77 -19.54
CA VAL A 157 -1.74 -14.51 -20.95
C VAL A 157 -2.13 -15.83 -21.63
N ALA A 158 -3.34 -15.87 -22.16
CA ALA A 158 -3.86 -17.03 -22.87
C ALA A 158 -3.26 -17.18 -24.26
N ARG A 159 -3.25 -18.40 -24.81
CA ARG A 159 -2.97 -18.62 -26.23
C ARG A 159 -4.05 -17.95 -27.07
N ARG A 160 -3.65 -17.35 -28.19
CA ARG A 160 -4.62 -16.91 -29.20
C ARG A 160 -5.37 -18.17 -29.67
N GLY A 161 -6.68 -18.21 -29.43
CA GLY A 161 -7.49 -19.29 -29.96
C GLY A 161 -7.34 -19.32 -31.49
N ALA A 162 -7.04 -20.46 -32.08
CA ALA A 162 -7.21 -20.65 -33.52
C ALA A 162 -8.63 -20.25 -33.86
N SER A 163 -8.80 -19.25 -34.72
CA SER A 163 -10.10 -18.93 -35.30
C SER A 163 -10.63 -20.23 -35.89
N ARG A 164 -11.70 -20.81 -35.31
CA ARG A 164 -12.45 -21.84 -36.01
C ARG A 164 -12.98 -21.17 -37.28
N SER A 165 -12.32 -21.36 -38.39
CA SER A 165 -12.91 -21.13 -39.69
C SER A 165 -14.17 -22.01 -39.76
N ARG A 166 -15.34 -21.35 -39.68
CA ARG A 166 -16.60 -21.98 -39.98
C ARG A 166 -16.55 -22.20 -41.47
N SER A 167 -16.19 -23.45 -41.87
CA SER A 167 -16.41 -23.93 -43.25
C SER A 167 -17.93 -24.09 -43.38
N GLU A 168 -18.53 -23.27 -44.23
CA GLU A 168 -19.81 -23.55 -44.87
C GLU A 168 -19.73 -24.81 -45.72
#